data_7568329d4b92ff0b719ac814b425e2b8
#
_entry.id   7568329d4b92ff0b719ac814b425e2b8
#
_cell.length_a   1.000
_cell.length_b   1.000
_cell.length_c   1.000
_cell.angle_alpha   90.00
_cell.angle_beta   90.00
_cell.angle_gamma   90.00
#
_symmetry.space_group_name_H-M   'P 1'
#
loop_
_entity.id
_entity.type
_entity.pdbx_description
1 polymer ?
#
loop_
_entity_poly.entity_id
_entity_poly.type
_entity_poly.pdbx_seq_one_letter_code
_entity_poly.pdbx_strand_id
1 'polypeptide(L)'
;MSTEQVEIHEVKIEVPDKVKVSEKHRILNVEGPLGKTRKNFKKIPVDLKVESKSIVIKSLGTRKKDYAIFKTAESLVNTLIKGVQTGYTFKMKIVYAHFPITVKIKDGNIHVENFQGERAPRVSKIFGDTKVVAKGDDVVITGPVLTDVSQTAASLQQNTKVKNKDSRVFLDGIYLFEKHDGIEK
;
A
#
# COMPACT_ATOMS: atom_id res chain seq x y z
N MET A 1 0.40 45.18 19.03
CA MET A 1 1.13 43.91 18.65
C MET A 1 0.12 42.79 18.86
N SER A 2 -0.51 42.34 17.78
CA SER A 2 -1.47 41.23 17.84
C SER A 2 -0.69 39.94 18.08
N THR A 3 -0.86 39.30 19.23
CA THR A 3 -0.45 37.93 19.49
C THR A 3 -1.29 37.04 18.58
N GLU A 4 -0.75 36.71 17.39
CA GLU A 4 -1.28 35.62 16.58
C GLU A 4 -1.26 34.37 17.46
N GLN A 5 -2.45 33.90 17.83
CA GLN A 5 -2.61 32.61 18.49
C GLN A 5 -2.12 31.56 17.49
N VAL A 6 -1.01 30.95 17.84
CA VAL A 6 -0.37 29.87 17.10
C VAL A 6 -1.28 28.64 17.22
N GLU A 7 -2.18 28.43 16.25
CA GLU A 7 -3.07 27.28 16.25
C GLU A 7 -2.29 26.01 15.99
N ILE A 8 -2.14 25.18 17.02
CA ILE A 8 -1.65 23.82 16.91
C ILE A 8 -2.80 22.97 16.37
N HIS A 9 -2.61 22.38 15.19
CA HIS A 9 -3.60 21.48 14.61
C HIS A 9 -3.65 20.16 15.37
N GLU A 10 -4.85 19.79 15.81
CA GLU A 10 -5.13 18.55 16.52
C GLU A 10 -6.30 17.83 15.83
N VAL A 11 -6.18 16.51 15.66
CA VAL A 11 -7.24 15.64 15.17
C VAL A 11 -7.34 14.42 16.05
N LYS A 12 -8.56 14.06 16.38
CA LYS A 12 -8.92 12.83 17.09
C LYS A 12 -9.55 11.85 16.09
N ILE A 13 -8.90 10.71 15.91
CA ILE A 13 -9.35 9.62 15.01
C ILE A 13 -9.97 8.54 15.89
N GLU A 14 -11.22 8.22 15.67
CA GLU A 14 -11.91 7.15 16.38
C GLU A 14 -11.42 5.78 15.90
N VAL A 15 -11.16 4.89 16.85
CA VAL A 15 -10.76 3.51 16.58
C VAL A 15 -12.01 2.64 16.67
N PRO A 16 -12.39 1.94 15.60
CA PRO A 16 -13.54 1.02 15.61
C PRO A 16 -13.35 -0.13 16.59
N ASP A 17 -14.44 -0.62 17.19
CA ASP A 17 -14.42 -1.63 18.26
C ASP A 17 -13.71 -2.97 17.87
N LYS A 18 -13.58 -3.26 16.58
CA LYS A 18 -12.90 -4.47 16.07
C LYS A 18 -11.38 -4.29 15.87
N VAL A 19 -10.84 -3.11 16.15
CA VAL A 19 -9.44 -2.77 15.93
C VAL A 19 -8.78 -2.44 17.26
N LYS A 20 -7.63 -3.07 17.53
CA LYS A 20 -6.78 -2.75 18.68
C LYS A 20 -5.59 -1.94 18.20
N VAL A 21 -5.32 -0.86 18.90
CA VAL A 21 -4.19 0.03 18.58
C VAL A 21 -3.28 0.13 19.80
N SER A 22 -1.98 0.03 19.56
CA SER A 22 -0.96 0.25 20.58
C SER A 22 0.20 1.05 20.00
N GLU A 23 0.75 1.94 20.81
CA GLU A 23 1.93 2.73 20.46
C GLU A 23 3.08 2.36 21.39
N LYS A 24 4.26 2.08 20.82
CA LYS A 24 5.51 1.92 21.57
C LYS A 24 6.64 2.58 20.78
N HIS A 25 7.37 3.50 21.44
CA HIS A 25 8.53 4.18 20.85
C HIS A 25 8.25 4.84 19.49
N ARG A 26 7.09 5.48 19.33
CA ARG A 26 6.62 6.09 18.08
C ARG A 26 6.41 5.07 16.94
N ILE A 27 6.19 3.83 17.27
CA ILE A 27 5.73 2.79 16.35
C ILE A 27 4.28 2.48 16.68
N LEU A 28 3.40 2.78 15.75
CA LEU A 28 1.98 2.46 15.84
C LEU A 28 1.76 1.03 15.35
N ASN A 29 1.23 0.18 16.22
CA ASN A 29 0.78 -1.17 15.86
C ASN A 29 -0.73 -1.16 15.84
N VAL A 30 -1.30 -1.68 14.78
CA VAL A 30 -2.75 -1.78 14.57
C VAL A 30 -3.07 -3.24 14.29
N GLU A 31 -3.97 -3.83 15.08
CA GLU A 31 -4.44 -5.19 14.95
C GLU A 31 -5.93 -5.20 14.63
N GLY A 32 -6.36 -5.99 13.67
CA GLY A 32 -7.74 -6.09 13.26
C GLY A 32 -8.09 -7.47 12.69
N PRO A 33 -9.29 -7.66 12.18
CA PRO A 33 -9.78 -8.96 11.71
C PRO A 33 -8.98 -9.54 10.53
N LEU A 34 -8.33 -8.71 9.71
CA LEU A 34 -7.54 -9.16 8.56
C LEU A 34 -6.04 -9.35 8.85
N GLY A 35 -5.60 -8.96 10.05
CA GLY A 35 -4.20 -9.13 10.44
C GLY A 35 -3.67 -8.00 11.29
N LYS A 36 -2.33 -7.94 11.37
CA LYS A 36 -1.59 -6.93 12.13
C LYS A 36 -0.75 -6.10 11.20
N THR A 37 -0.74 -4.81 11.42
CA THR A 37 0.12 -3.88 10.67
C THR A 37 0.86 -2.96 11.63
N ARG A 38 2.02 -2.46 11.19
CA ARG A 38 2.81 -1.52 11.99
C ARG A 38 3.36 -0.41 11.11
N LYS A 39 3.42 0.80 11.67
CA LYS A 39 4.05 1.94 11.02
C LYS A 39 4.96 2.69 11.97
N ASN A 40 6.15 3.02 11.51
CA ASN A 40 7.12 3.78 12.28
C ASN A 40 6.93 5.28 12.00
N PHE A 41 6.61 6.06 13.05
CA PHE A 41 6.43 7.51 13.01
C PHE A 41 7.65 8.29 13.53
N LYS A 42 8.79 7.64 13.83
CA LYS A 42 9.98 8.31 14.38
C LYS A 42 10.49 9.46 13.50
N LYS A 43 10.38 9.31 12.18
CA LYS A 43 10.84 10.32 11.20
C LYS A 43 9.77 11.34 10.84
N ILE A 44 8.55 11.18 11.33
CA ILE A 44 7.44 12.09 11.08
C ILE A 44 7.28 13.01 12.29
N PRO A 45 7.52 14.32 12.17
CA PRO A 45 7.45 15.25 13.28
C PRO A 45 6.01 15.61 13.65
N VAL A 46 5.31 14.66 14.29
CA VAL A 46 3.98 14.83 14.88
C VAL A 46 3.98 14.23 16.28
N ASP A 47 3.17 14.75 17.18
CA ASP A 47 2.90 14.09 18.47
C ASP A 47 1.71 13.15 18.29
N LEU A 48 1.89 11.88 18.70
CA LEU A 48 0.90 10.84 18.53
C LEU A 48 0.64 10.19 19.88
N LYS A 49 -0.60 10.21 20.33
CA LYS A 49 -1.04 9.59 21.58
C LYS A 49 -2.20 8.64 21.30
N VAL A 50 -2.15 7.46 21.86
CA VAL A 50 -3.21 6.47 21.78
C VAL A 50 -4.01 6.52 23.08
N GLU A 51 -5.29 6.83 22.99
CA GLU A 51 -6.27 6.73 24.04
C GLU A 51 -7.08 5.43 23.89
N SER A 52 -7.88 5.07 24.86
CA SER A 52 -8.61 3.80 24.89
C SER A 52 -9.44 3.48 23.63
N LYS A 53 -10.03 4.50 22.98
CA LYS A 53 -10.87 4.36 21.78
C LYS A 53 -10.54 5.38 20.68
N SER A 54 -9.43 6.08 20.79
CA SER A 54 -9.07 7.11 19.82
C SER A 54 -7.57 7.32 19.73
N ILE A 55 -7.14 7.82 18.59
CA ILE A 55 -5.76 8.24 18.34
C ILE A 55 -5.77 9.75 18.17
N VAL A 56 -5.02 10.43 19.02
CA VAL A 56 -4.86 11.89 18.96
C VAL A 56 -3.55 12.19 18.26
N ILE A 57 -3.61 12.99 17.22
CA ILE A 57 -2.45 13.46 16.46
C ILE A 57 -2.39 14.98 16.61
N LYS A 58 -1.23 15.51 17.00
CA LYS A 58 -0.98 16.96 17.10
C LYS A 58 0.19 17.34 16.22
N SER A 59 0.09 18.49 15.56
CA SER A 59 1.23 19.06 14.85
C SER A 59 2.24 19.63 15.86
N LEU A 60 3.53 19.57 15.51
CA LEU A 60 4.59 20.18 16.34
C LEU A 60 4.85 21.64 15.98
N GLY A 61 4.27 22.13 14.89
CA GLY A 61 4.43 23.50 14.42
C GLY A 61 3.21 23.99 13.67
N THR A 62 3.25 25.27 13.26
CA THR A 62 2.12 25.99 12.66
C THR A 62 2.35 26.40 11.21
N ARG A 63 3.53 26.09 10.67
CA ARG A 63 3.85 26.40 9.29
C ARG A 63 3.07 25.52 8.32
N LYS A 64 2.85 25.98 7.09
CA LYS A 64 2.18 25.20 6.02
C LYS A 64 2.78 23.80 5.83
N LYS A 65 4.10 23.65 5.96
CA LYS A 65 4.73 22.33 5.88
C LYS A 65 4.39 21.42 7.08
N ASP A 66 4.26 21.99 8.28
CA ASP A 66 3.91 21.23 9.48
C ASP A 66 2.46 20.74 9.39
N TYR A 67 1.56 21.57 8.85
CA TYR A 67 0.22 21.17 8.50
C TYR A 67 0.16 20.05 7.45
N ALA A 68 0.97 20.13 6.40
CA ALA A 68 1.04 19.07 5.38
C ALA A 68 1.53 17.73 5.97
N ILE A 69 2.53 17.78 6.84
CA ILE A 69 3.05 16.59 7.55
C ILE A 69 1.96 16.00 8.49
N PHE A 70 1.26 16.87 9.21
CA PHE A 70 0.14 16.49 10.07
C PHE A 70 -0.97 15.78 9.28
N LYS A 71 -1.40 16.33 8.14
CA LYS A 71 -2.39 15.70 7.26
C LYS A 71 -1.90 14.37 6.65
N THR A 72 -0.62 14.27 6.38
CA THR A 72 -0.01 13.00 5.95
C THR A 72 -0.07 11.95 7.05
N ALA A 73 0.22 12.31 8.29
CA ALA A 73 0.14 11.41 9.43
C ALA A 73 -1.31 10.93 9.68
N GLU A 74 -2.28 11.83 9.61
CA GLU A 74 -3.71 11.53 9.70
C GLU A 74 -4.13 10.52 8.62
N SER A 75 -3.76 10.76 7.36
CA SER A 75 -4.06 9.87 6.24
C SER A 75 -3.42 8.50 6.41
N LEU A 76 -2.17 8.44 6.89
CA LEU A 76 -1.48 7.17 7.17
C LEU A 76 -2.20 6.35 8.24
N VAL A 77 -2.63 6.98 9.33
CA VAL A 77 -3.37 6.30 10.41
C VAL A 77 -4.70 5.76 9.91
N ASN A 78 -5.46 6.57 9.17
CA ASN A 78 -6.73 6.15 8.57
C ASN A 78 -6.53 4.97 7.61
N THR A 79 -5.47 5.00 6.79
CA THR A 79 -5.12 3.90 5.87
C THR A 79 -4.79 2.61 6.63
N LEU A 80 -4.07 2.69 7.76
CA LEU A 80 -3.78 1.52 8.59
C LEU A 80 -5.05 0.91 9.20
N ILE A 81 -5.95 1.73 9.73
CA ILE A 81 -7.21 1.29 10.31
C ILE A 81 -8.09 0.63 9.25
N LYS A 82 -8.28 1.27 8.09
CA LYS A 82 -9.03 0.70 6.97
C LYS A 82 -8.43 -0.63 6.51
N GLY A 83 -7.10 -0.69 6.38
CA GLY A 83 -6.40 -1.87 5.90
C GLY A 83 -6.63 -3.11 6.75
N VAL A 84 -6.63 -2.99 8.09
CA VAL A 84 -6.89 -4.13 8.98
C VAL A 84 -8.37 -4.50 9.07
N GLN A 85 -9.28 -3.60 8.70
CA GLN A 85 -10.74 -3.84 8.69
C GLN A 85 -11.23 -4.47 7.38
N THR A 86 -10.95 -3.81 6.27
CA THR A 86 -11.49 -4.15 4.95
C THR A 86 -10.42 -4.72 4.02
N GLY A 87 -9.15 -4.31 4.20
CA GLY A 87 -8.05 -4.65 3.31
C GLY A 87 -8.08 -3.85 2.00
N TYR A 88 -7.21 -4.23 1.08
CA TYR A 88 -7.06 -3.61 -0.23
C TYR A 88 -6.94 -4.67 -1.30
N THR A 89 -7.53 -4.40 -2.47
CA THR A 89 -7.45 -5.23 -3.66
C THR A 89 -6.97 -4.40 -4.84
N PHE A 90 -5.90 -4.86 -5.49
CA PHE A 90 -5.40 -4.29 -6.73
C PHE A 90 -5.53 -5.33 -7.84
N LYS A 91 -6.18 -4.94 -8.95
CA LYS A 91 -6.35 -5.81 -10.12
C LYS A 91 -5.43 -5.35 -11.23
N MET A 92 -4.69 -6.28 -11.77
CA MET A 92 -3.77 -6.06 -12.87
C MET A 92 -4.16 -6.91 -14.06
N LYS A 93 -3.96 -6.39 -15.26
CA LYS A 93 -4.24 -7.06 -16.53
C LYS A 93 -2.93 -7.43 -17.23
N ILE A 94 -2.86 -8.66 -17.69
CA ILE A 94 -1.78 -9.15 -18.55
C ILE A 94 -2.10 -8.77 -19.98
N VAL A 95 -1.20 -8.05 -20.64
CA VAL A 95 -1.32 -7.65 -22.06
C VAL A 95 -0.16 -8.24 -22.83
N TYR A 96 -0.44 -8.92 -23.92
CA TYR A 96 0.56 -9.47 -24.83
C TYR A 96 0.03 -9.48 -26.26
N ALA A 97 0.91 -9.38 -27.25
CA ALA A 97 0.54 -9.42 -28.66
C ALA A 97 0.83 -10.80 -29.29
N HIS A 98 2.05 -11.30 -29.19
CA HIS A 98 2.47 -12.53 -29.86
C HIS A 98 2.83 -13.66 -28.90
N PHE A 99 3.43 -13.35 -27.77
CA PHE A 99 3.93 -14.33 -26.80
C PHE A 99 3.01 -14.37 -25.59
N PRO A 100 2.23 -15.47 -25.39
CA PRO A 100 1.34 -15.57 -24.23
C PRO A 100 2.16 -15.56 -22.93
N ILE A 101 1.89 -14.58 -22.10
CA ILE A 101 2.56 -14.41 -20.80
C ILE A 101 1.88 -15.31 -19.77
N THR A 102 2.67 -16.09 -19.03
CA THR A 102 2.18 -16.93 -17.95
C THR A 102 2.72 -16.43 -16.61
N VAL A 103 1.82 -16.25 -15.63
CA VAL A 103 2.19 -15.82 -14.28
C VAL A 103 2.04 -17.00 -13.33
N LYS A 104 3.13 -17.36 -12.65
CA LYS A 104 3.17 -18.42 -11.63
C LYS A 104 3.65 -17.84 -10.30
N ILE A 105 3.04 -18.27 -9.21
CA ILE A 105 3.42 -17.86 -7.86
C ILE A 105 4.16 -19.03 -7.21
N LYS A 106 5.43 -18.82 -6.83
CA LYS A 106 6.30 -19.82 -6.19
C LYS A 106 7.17 -19.15 -5.14
N ASP A 107 7.32 -19.77 -3.99
CA ASP A 107 8.26 -19.38 -2.92
C ASP A 107 8.22 -17.89 -2.53
N GLY A 108 7.00 -17.32 -2.45
CA GLY A 108 6.82 -15.90 -2.12
C GLY A 108 7.25 -14.93 -3.23
N ASN A 109 7.42 -15.44 -4.46
CA ASN A 109 7.77 -14.64 -5.64
C ASN A 109 6.75 -14.88 -6.77
N ILE A 110 6.62 -13.87 -7.61
CA ILE A 110 5.82 -13.92 -8.84
C ILE A 110 6.77 -14.14 -10.00
N HIS A 111 6.64 -15.28 -10.68
CA HIS A 111 7.41 -15.65 -11.86
C HIS A 111 6.58 -15.35 -13.10
N VAL A 112 7.09 -14.49 -13.96
CA VAL A 112 6.49 -14.13 -15.24
C VAL A 112 7.27 -14.85 -16.33
N GLU A 113 6.66 -15.87 -16.93
CA GLU A 113 7.29 -16.73 -17.95
C GLU A 113 6.89 -16.25 -19.35
N ASN A 114 7.77 -16.49 -20.32
CA ASN A 114 7.57 -16.21 -21.75
C ASN A 114 7.29 -14.73 -22.07
N PHE A 115 7.78 -13.80 -21.25
CA PHE A 115 7.68 -12.38 -21.54
C PHE A 115 8.48 -12.03 -22.79
N GLN A 116 7.81 -11.61 -23.86
CA GLN A 116 8.43 -11.35 -25.18
C GLN A 116 9.30 -12.49 -25.72
N GLY A 117 8.99 -13.75 -25.41
CA GLY A 117 9.75 -14.93 -25.82
C GLY A 117 11.04 -15.17 -25.02
N GLU A 118 11.23 -14.51 -23.88
CA GLU A 118 12.37 -14.73 -23.00
C GLU A 118 12.37 -16.15 -22.43
N ARG A 119 13.53 -16.84 -22.46
CA ARG A 119 13.68 -18.20 -21.90
C ARG A 119 13.71 -18.21 -20.38
N ALA A 120 14.29 -17.17 -19.76
CA ALA A 120 14.36 -17.03 -18.32
C ALA A 120 13.13 -16.28 -17.77
N PRO A 121 12.50 -16.75 -16.68
CA PRO A 121 11.37 -16.04 -16.08
C PRO A 121 11.84 -14.73 -15.44
N ARG A 122 11.04 -13.70 -15.56
CA ARG A 122 11.21 -12.47 -14.78
C ARG A 122 10.59 -12.67 -13.39
N VAL A 123 11.34 -12.37 -12.33
CA VAL A 123 10.93 -12.65 -10.96
C VAL A 123 10.64 -11.35 -10.22
N SER A 124 9.46 -11.24 -9.63
CA SER A 124 9.05 -10.12 -8.78
C SER A 124 8.76 -10.62 -7.37
N LYS A 125 9.26 -9.91 -6.37
CA LYS A 125 9.06 -10.25 -4.96
C LYS A 125 7.67 -9.85 -4.49
N ILE A 126 7.03 -10.71 -3.68
CA ILE A 126 5.82 -10.39 -2.93
C ILE A 126 6.23 -9.72 -1.61
N PHE A 127 5.61 -8.58 -1.27
CA PHE A 127 5.93 -7.83 -0.06
C PHE A 127 4.89 -8.13 1.04
N GLY A 128 5.38 -8.31 2.27
CA GLY A 128 4.56 -8.52 3.46
C GLY A 128 3.59 -9.71 3.37
N ASP A 129 2.42 -9.57 4.00
CA ASP A 129 1.37 -10.59 4.02
C ASP A 129 0.40 -10.47 2.82
N THR A 130 0.95 -10.11 1.66
CA THR A 130 0.15 -9.91 0.43
C THR A 130 -0.13 -11.25 -0.25
N LYS A 131 -1.39 -11.47 -0.61
CA LYS A 131 -1.81 -12.64 -1.39
C LYS A 131 -1.93 -12.24 -2.86
N VAL A 132 -1.40 -13.06 -3.74
CA VAL A 132 -1.46 -12.87 -5.18
C VAL A 132 -2.17 -14.07 -5.81
N VAL A 133 -3.13 -13.82 -6.68
CA VAL A 133 -3.86 -14.85 -7.42
C VAL A 133 -3.85 -14.47 -8.90
N ALA A 134 -3.37 -15.37 -9.75
CA ALA A 134 -3.41 -15.20 -11.20
C ALA A 134 -4.53 -16.11 -11.76
N LYS A 135 -5.44 -15.54 -12.54
CA LYS A 135 -6.54 -16.24 -13.23
C LYS A 135 -6.61 -15.79 -14.68
N GLY A 136 -6.15 -16.64 -15.60
CA GLY A 136 -6.07 -16.24 -17.01
C GLY A 136 -5.22 -14.99 -17.20
N ASP A 137 -5.82 -13.94 -17.77
CA ASP A 137 -5.14 -12.65 -18.01
C ASP A 137 -5.23 -11.67 -16.86
N ASP A 138 -5.89 -12.05 -15.74
CA ASP A 138 -6.04 -11.18 -14.58
C ASP A 138 -5.13 -11.62 -13.44
N VAL A 139 -4.47 -10.64 -12.81
CA VAL A 139 -3.69 -10.83 -11.58
C VAL A 139 -4.30 -9.98 -10.48
N VAL A 140 -4.79 -10.64 -9.44
CA VAL A 140 -5.43 -10.00 -8.28
C VAL A 140 -4.47 -10.05 -7.11
N ILE A 141 -4.18 -8.88 -6.53
CA ILE A 141 -3.26 -8.70 -5.41
C ILE A 141 -4.06 -8.17 -4.23
N THR A 142 -4.10 -8.90 -3.12
CA THR A 142 -4.89 -8.54 -1.93
C THR A 142 -4.04 -8.53 -0.68
N GLY A 143 -4.37 -7.66 0.27
CA GLY A 143 -3.67 -7.63 1.56
C GLY A 143 -4.19 -6.56 2.52
N PRO A 144 -3.79 -6.64 3.81
CA PRO A 144 -4.20 -5.68 4.82
C PRO A 144 -3.37 -4.39 4.78
N VAL A 145 -2.19 -4.39 4.15
CA VAL A 145 -1.26 -3.25 4.15
C VAL A 145 -1.18 -2.65 2.76
N LEU A 146 -1.74 -1.46 2.57
CA LEU A 146 -1.75 -0.76 1.27
C LEU A 146 -0.35 -0.62 0.67
N THR A 147 0.66 -0.32 1.51
CA THR A 147 2.04 -0.15 1.05
C THR A 147 2.59 -1.44 0.42
N ASP A 148 2.33 -2.60 1.03
CA ASP A 148 2.85 -3.89 0.57
C ASP A 148 2.12 -4.34 -0.70
N VAL A 149 0.78 -4.18 -0.74
CA VAL A 149 -0.04 -4.46 -1.93
C VAL A 149 0.40 -3.60 -3.11
N SER A 150 0.53 -2.28 -2.89
CA SER A 150 0.93 -1.34 -3.94
C SER A 150 2.37 -1.55 -4.40
N GLN A 151 3.30 -1.88 -3.48
CA GLN A 151 4.69 -2.16 -3.82
C GLN A 151 4.81 -3.47 -4.61
N THR A 152 4.03 -4.51 -4.26
CA THR A 152 3.98 -5.77 -5.02
C THR A 152 3.49 -5.52 -6.44
N ALA A 153 2.39 -4.76 -6.60
CA ALA A 153 1.85 -4.40 -7.91
C ALA A 153 2.85 -3.57 -8.73
N ALA A 154 3.46 -2.55 -8.13
CA ALA A 154 4.44 -1.70 -8.79
C ALA A 154 5.69 -2.47 -9.22
N SER A 155 6.21 -3.36 -8.36
CA SER A 155 7.34 -4.23 -8.69
C SER A 155 7.05 -5.14 -9.88
N LEU A 156 5.85 -5.73 -9.91
CA LEU A 156 5.42 -6.60 -11.01
C LEU A 156 5.34 -5.79 -12.32
N GLN A 157 4.69 -4.63 -12.29
CA GLN A 157 4.56 -3.75 -13.46
C GLN A 157 5.92 -3.24 -13.95
N GLN A 158 6.83 -2.85 -13.07
CA GLN A 158 8.17 -2.38 -13.43
C GLN A 158 9.03 -3.49 -14.03
N ASN A 159 8.92 -4.71 -13.50
CA ASN A 159 9.65 -5.88 -13.99
C ASN A 159 9.17 -6.32 -15.38
N THR A 160 7.90 -6.10 -15.70
CA THR A 160 7.29 -6.45 -17.00
C THR A 160 7.25 -5.28 -17.97
N LYS A 161 8.01 -4.21 -17.70
CA LYS A 161 8.14 -3.11 -18.64
C LYS A 161 9.03 -3.48 -19.81
N VAL A 162 8.56 -3.19 -21.03
CA VAL A 162 9.36 -3.30 -22.26
C VAL A 162 10.50 -2.28 -22.25
N LYS A 163 11.70 -2.70 -22.56
CA LYS A 163 12.90 -1.85 -22.61
C LYS A 163 13.48 -1.85 -24.02
N ASN A 164 14.02 -0.72 -24.44
CA ASN A 164 14.74 -0.53 -25.72
C ASN A 164 13.89 -0.86 -26.97
N LYS A 165 12.58 -0.75 -26.89
CA LYS A 165 11.65 -0.91 -28.02
C LYS A 165 10.62 0.22 -28.00
N ASP A 166 10.00 0.51 -29.16
CA ASP A 166 8.95 1.53 -29.26
C ASP A 166 7.70 1.08 -28.46
N SER A 167 7.37 1.82 -27.42
CA SER A 167 6.23 1.53 -26.53
C SER A 167 4.86 1.74 -27.19
N ARG A 168 4.80 2.35 -28.37
CA ARG A 168 3.57 2.50 -29.16
C ARG A 168 3.23 1.22 -29.94
N VAL A 169 4.25 0.39 -30.20
CA VAL A 169 4.13 -0.85 -30.96
C VAL A 169 4.12 -2.06 -30.01
N PHE A 170 5.03 -2.07 -29.04
CA PHE A 170 5.20 -3.17 -28.08
C PHE A 170 4.48 -2.82 -26.78
N LEU A 171 3.21 -3.22 -26.69
CA LEU A 171 2.33 -2.95 -25.54
C LEU A 171 2.36 -4.06 -24.49
N ASP A 172 3.21 -5.07 -24.65
CA ASP A 172 3.30 -6.20 -23.73
C ASP A 172 3.65 -5.73 -22.31
N GLY A 173 2.98 -6.29 -21.33
CA GLY A 173 3.19 -5.94 -19.93
C GLY A 173 2.08 -6.40 -19.02
N ILE A 174 2.27 -6.16 -17.73
CA ILE A 174 1.23 -6.37 -16.71
C ILE A 174 0.92 -5.01 -16.10
N TYR A 175 -0.30 -4.54 -16.29
CA TYR A 175 -0.71 -3.18 -15.95
C TYR A 175 -1.77 -3.17 -14.86
N LEU A 176 -1.60 -2.27 -13.90
CA LEU A 176 -2.62 -1.99 -12.89
C LEU A 176 -3.77 -1.22 -13.54
N PHE A 177 -5.00 -1.73 -13.47
CA PHE A 177 -6.16 -1.08 -14.03
C PHE A 177 -7.22 -0.72 -12.99
N GLU A 178 -7.23 -1.40 -11.84
CA GLU A 178 -8.26 -1.17 -10.83
C GLU A 178 -7.70 -1.27 -9.42
N LYS A 179 -8.20 -0.41 -8.52
CA LYS A 179 -7.87 -0.38 -7.10
C LYS A 179 -9.16 -0.30 -6.30
N HIS A 180 -9.34 -1.22 -5.37
CA HIS A 180 -10.50 -1.26 -4.49
C HIS A 180 -10.09 -1.26 -3.01
N ASP A 181 -10.89 -0.57 -2.21
CA ASP A 181 -10.91 -0.75 -0.77
C ASP A 181 -11.76 -1.99 -0.46
N GLY A 182 -11.16 -2.98 0.19
CA GLY A 182 -11.78 -4.24 0.52
C GLY A 182 -11.10 -5.43 -0.16
N ILE A 183 -11.22 -6.61 0.49
CA ILE A 183 -10.78 -7.88 -0.09
C ILE A 183 -11.98 -8.50 -0.81
N GLU A 184 -11.92 -8.55 -2.13
CA GLU A 184 -12.87 -9.33 -2.92
C GLU A 184 -12.64 -10.83 -2.66
N LYS A 185 -13.74 -11.56 -2.44
CA LYS A 185 -13.74 -13.01 -2.21
C LYS A 185 -13.74 -13.78 -3.53
#